data_32dad62feb9e726c6f931336328c085a
#
_entry.id   32dad62feb9e726c6f931336328c085a
#
_cell.length_a   1.000
_cell.length_b   1.000
_cell.length_c   1.000
_cell.angle_alpha   90.00
_cell.angle_beta   90.00
_cell.angle_gamma   90.00
#
_symmetry.space_group_name_H-M   'P 1'
#
loop_
_entity.id
_entity.type
_entity.pdbx_description
1 polymer ?
#
loop_
_entity_poly.entity_id
_entity_poly.type
_entity_poly.pdbx_seq_one_letter_code
_entity_poly.pdbx_strand_id
1 'polypeptide(L)'
;MNQFSHLFEPIRIGKQTVKNRIFMPPLSTNLADKGYVTDALIEHYSNRAKGGVGLIVTEVTTVEPTYTYLPGDMSIYDDSYIPGWKKLVDAVHQYDTKILSQLFHPAYMAFPLPGTPQLIAPSNVGPYYAKAAPRAATVEELHVIVRQFGEAAHRFQQAGGDGVEIQCAHAHGLLGGFLTPLYNKRTDEYGGDINGRLRLTLEVIEEVRKMCGEDFIIDVRISGDEYSDGGLTLNDMIYVSKQLEKAGVDFIHVSVSYTHLTLPTILLV
;
A
#
# COMPACT_ATOMS: atom_id res chain seq x y z
N MET A 1 -34.71 -0.63 17.11
CA MET A 1 -33.99 -0.17 15.90
C MET A 1 -32.50 -0.30 16.18
N ASN A 2 -31.74 -0.88 15.29
CA ASN A 2 -30.30 -1.01 15.48
C ASN A 2 -29.68 0.40 15.39
N GLN A 3 -29.00 0.86 16.45
CA GLN A 3 -28.44 2.23 16.57
C GLN A 3 -27.39 2.52 15.47
N PHE A 4 -26.86 1.48 14.84
CA PHE A 4 -25.79 1.55 13.83
C PHE A 4 -26.20 0.92 12.50
N SER A 5 -27.46 1.11 12.07
CA SER A 5 -27.99 0.51 10.85
C SER A 5 -27.11 0.76 9.63
N HIS A 6 -26.63 1.99 9.43
CA HIS A 6 -25.78 2.35 8.29
C HIS A 6 -24.44 1.63 8.24
N LEU A 7 -23.89 1.22 9.40
CA LEU A 7 -22.63 0.49 9.44
C LEU A 7 -22.71 -0.88 8.75
N PHE A 8 -23.89 -1.49 8.79
CA PHE A 8 -24.15 -2.84 8.26
C PHE A 8 -24.83 -2.82 6.88
N GLU A 9 -25.05 -1.63 6.29
CA GLU A 9 -25.52 -1.53 4.92
C GLU A 9 -24.39 -1.81 3.93
N PRO A 10 -24.66 -2.55 2.83
CA PRO A 10 -23.69 -2.72 1.77
C PRO A 10 -23.20 -1.38 1.19
N ILE A 11 -21.96 -1.37 0.74
CA ILE A 11 -21.38 -0.24 0.01
C ILE A 11 -20.78 -0.73 -1.30
N ARG A 12 -20.89 0.08 -2.34
CA ARG A 12 -20.23 -0.17 -3.61
C ARG A 12 -18.86 0.52 -3.63
N ILE A 13 -17.80 -0.24 -3.97
CA ILE A 13 -16.46 0.25 -4.21
C ILE A 13 -16.07 -0.16 -5.63
N GLY A 14 -15.83 0.80 -6.51
CA GLY A 14 -15.70 0.53 -7.94
C GLY A 14 -16.90 -0.22 -8.49
N LYS A 15 -16.68 -1.38 -9.07
CA LYS A 15 -17.74 -2.26 -9.58
C LYS A 15 -18.16 -3.37 -8.62
N GLN A 16 -17.53 -3.48 -7.46
CA GLN A 16 -17.79 -4.52 -6.49
C GLN A 16 -18.67 -4.04 -5.33
N THR A 17 -19.45 -4.95 -4.74
CA THR A 17 -20.26 -4.69 -3.55
C THR A 17 -19.56 -5.32 -2.33
N VAL A 18 -19.38 -4.51 -1.30
CA VAL A 18 -18.87 -4.92 0.02
C VAL A 18 -20.08 -5.02 0.95
N LYS A 19 -20.20 -6.12 1.70
CA LYS A 19 -21.40 -6.46 2.49
C LYS A 19 -21.76 -5.47 3.60
N ASN A 20 -20.80 -4.68 4.07
CA ASN A 20 -21.00 -3.64 5.09
C ASN A 20 -19.86 -2.59 5.03
N ARG A 21 -19.92 -1.57 5.89
CA ARG A 21 -18.95 -0.46 5.94
C ARG A 21 -17.85 -0.66 6.98
N ILE A 22 -17.61 -1.89 7.40
CA ILE A 22 -16.55 -2.24 8.35
C ILE A 22 -15.31 -2.65 7.55
N PHE A 23 -14.25 -1.90 7.70
CA PHE A 23 -13.00 -2.05 7.00
C PHE A 23 -11.87 -2.38 7.98
N MET A 24 -11.05 -3.40 7.67
CA MET A 24 -9.84 -3.72 8.40
C MET A 24 -8.63 -3.12 7.65
N PRO A 25 -7.98 -2.09 8.21
CA PRO A 25 -6.80 -1.49 7.60
C PRO A 25 -5.57 -2.40 7.70
N PRO A 26 -4.54 -2.19 6.86
CA PRO A 26 -3.31 -2.98 6.87
C PRO A 26 -2.48 -2.72 8.14
N LEU A 27 -1.98 -3.80 8.71
CA LEU A 27 -1.06 -3.78 9.85
C LEU A 27 -0.11 -4.96 9.73
N SER A 28 1.21 -4.72 9.70
CA SER A 28 2.23 -5.77 9.62
C SER A 28 2.14 -6.68 10.84
N THR A 29 1.92 -7.97 10.59
CA THR A 29 1.87 -9.02 11.62
C THR A 29 3.21 -9.70 11.80
N ASN A 30 4.06 -9.64 10.78
CA ASN A 30 5.36 -10.33 10.71
C ASN A 30 5.22 -11.87 10.82
N LEU A 31 4.14 -12.43 10.29
CA LEU A 31 3.80 -13.85 10.35
C LEU A 31 4.12 -14.63 9.08
N ALA A 32 4.59 -13.98 8.01
CA ALA A 32 5.02 -14.67 6.79
C ALA A 32 6.36 -15.38 7.02
N ASP A 33 6.61 -16.44 6.27
CA ASP A 33 7.92 -17.10 6.22
C ASP A 33 8.54 -16.90 4.83
N LYS A 34 9.64 -16.14 4.78
CA LYS A 34 10.33 -15.80 3.52
C LYS A 34 9.40 -15.24 2.43
N GLY A 35 8.44 -14.43 2.84
CA GLY A 35 7.43 -13.84 1.97
C GLY A 35 6.22 -14.73 1.69
N TYR A 36 6.27 -16.01 2.05
CA TYR A 36 5.16 -16.94 1.83
C TYR A 36 4.07 -16.81 2.90
N VAL A 37 2.82 -16.94 2.46
CA VAL A 37 1.66 -17.02 3.34
C VAL A 37 1.75 -18.28 4.21
N THR A 38 1.62 -18.11 5.53
CA THR A 38 1.62 -19.19 6.52
C THR A 38 0.21 -19.52 6.99
N ASP A 39 0.02 -20.66 7.65
CA ASP A 39 -1.25 -21.02 8.27
C ASP A 39 -1.66 -19.98 9.33
N ALA A 40 -0.70 -19.39 10.04
CA ALA A 40 -0.95 -18.32 11.02
C ALA A 40 -1.54 -17.07 10.36
N LEU A 41 -1.08 -16.68 9.16
CA LEU A 41 -1.68 -15.59 8.38
C LEU A 41 -3.10 -15.94 7.93
N ILE A 42 -3.31 -17.17 7.44
CA ILE A 42 -4.63 -17.62 7.03
C ILE A 42 -5.61 -17.57 8.23
N GLU A 43 -5.21 -18.07 9.38
CA GLU A 43 -6.00 -17.99 10.61
C GLU A 43 -6.25 -16.53 11.03
N HIS A 44 -5.21 -15.69 10.99
CA HIS A 44 -5.31 -14.28 11.36
C HIS A 44 -6.39 -13.55 10.56
N TYR A 45 -6.39 -13.65 9.23
CA TYR A 45 -7.33 -12.94 8.37
C TYR A 45 -8.70 -13.61 8.33
N SER A 46 -8.79 -14.94 8.29
CA SER A 46 -10.07 -15.64 8.29
C SER A 46 -10.86 -15.42 9.57
N ASN A 47 -10.21 -15.32 10.74
CA ASN A 47 -10.89 -15.01 12.00
C ASN A 47 -11.53 -13.60 11.98
N ARG A 48 -10.92 -12.62 11.32
CA ARG A 48 -11.51 -11.28 11.15
C ARG A 48 -12.67 -11.30 10.16
N ALA A 49 -12.53 -12.03 9.06
CA ALA A 49 -13.61 -12.25 8.10
C ALA A 49 -14.81 -12.94 8.77
N LYS A 50 -14.57 -13.98 9.57
CA LYS A 50 -15.58 -14.66 10.39
C LYS A 50 -16.24 -13.72 11.39
N GLY A 51 -15.51 -12.74 11.94
CA GLY A 51 -16.02 -11.69 12.81
C GLY A 51 -16.95 -10.70 12.13
N GLY A 52 -17.12 -10.76 10.78
CA GLY A 52 -18.12 -9.99 10.04
C GLY A 52 -17.58 -8.75 9.34
N VAL A 53 -16.27 -8.51 9.28
CA VAL A 53 -15.70 -7.39 8.52
C VAL A 53 -16.06 -7.52 7.05
N GLY A 54 -16.36 -6.39 6.38
CA GLY A 54 -16.76 -6.35 4.97
C GLY A 54 -15.57 -6.36 4.00
N LEU A 55 -14.51 -5.64 4.36
CA LEU A 55 -13.31 -5.50 3.54
C LEU A 55 -12.07 -5.63 4.42
N ILE A 56 -11.09 -6.40 3.97
CA ILE A 56 -9.76 -6.52 4.57
C ILE A 56 -8.73 -6.00 3.59
N VAL A 57 -7.82 -5.12 4.03
CA VAL A 57 -6.54 -4.90 3.38
C VAL A 57 -5.47 -5.64 4.18
N THR A 58 -4.72 -6.51 3.51
CA THR A 58 -3.64 -7.25 4.17
C THR A 58 -2.46 -6.32 4.46
N GLU A 59 -1.53 -6.79 5.29
CA GLU A 59 -0.27 -6.10 5.56
C GLU A 59 0.55 -5.84 4.28
N VAL A 60 1.62 -5.06 4.42
CA VAL A 60 2.54 -4.76 3.32
C VAL A 60 3.00 -6.03 2.61
N THR A 61 2.96 -5.98 1.29
CA THR A 61 3.34 -7.06 0.40
C THR A 61 4.37 -6.55 -0.59
N THR A 62 5.58 -7.11 -0.52
CA THR A 62 6.71 -6.65 -1.33
C THR A 62 6.52 -7.06 -2.80
N VAL A 63 6.70 -6.08 -3.71
CA VAL A 63 6.49 -6.24 -5.16
C VAL A 63 7.77 -6.59 -5.93
N GLU A 64 8.93 -6.64 -5.24
CA GLU A 64 10.22 -6.86 -5.87
C GLU A 64 11.15 -7.68 -4.95
N PRO A 65 12.16 -8.43 -5.49
CA PRO A 65 12.95 -9.39 -4.72
C PRO A 65 14.14 -8.82 -3.96
N THR A 66 14.56 -7.58 -4.27
CA THR A 66 15.88 -7.07 -3.87
C THR A 66 15.90 -6.52 -2.46
N TYR A 67 14.80 -5.87 -2.06
CA TYR A 67 14.70 -5.11 -0.83
C TYR A 67 13.65 -5.71 0.12
N THR A 68 14.07 -6.12 1.30
CA THR A 68 13.18 -6.63 2.36
C THR A 68 12.88 -5.51 3.35
N TYR A 69 11.61 -5.29 3.66
CA TYR A 69 11.18 -4.32 4.69
C TYR A 69 11.30 -4.92 6.09
N LEU A 70 10.55 -5.98 6.36
CA LEU A 70 10.64 -6.79 7.59
C LEU A 70 10.78 -8.27 7.22
N PRO A 71 11.47 -9.08 8.05
CA PRO A 71 11.72 -10.49 7.74
C PRO A 71 10.45 -11.33 7.55
N GLY A 72 9.36 -10.96 8.20
CA GLY A 72 8.09 -11.68 8.16
C GLY A 72 6.99 -11.01 7.34
N ASP A 73 7.33 -10.05 6.47
CA ASP A 73 6.37 -9.46 5.53
C ASP A 73 6.08 -10.40 4.36
N MET A 74 4.88 -10.28 3.80
CA MET A 74 4.47 -11.04 2.62
C MET A 74 5.13 -10.52 1.34
N SER A 75 5.20 -11.39 0.33
CA SER A 75 5.72 -11.08 -0.99
C SER A 75 4.80 -11.60 -2.09
N ILE A 76 4.88 -11.00 -3.29
CA ILE A 76 4.13 -11.43 -4.47
C ILE A 76 4.87 -11.10 -5.78
N TYR A 77 6.17 -10.94 -5.73
CA TYR A 77 7.00 -10.62 -6.89
C TYR A 77 7.25 -11.81 -7.82
N ASP A 78 6.87 -13.03 -7.44
CA ASP A 78 7.07 -14.26 -8.21
C ASP A 78 5.83 -15.15 -8.16
N ASP A 79 5.60 -15.93 -9.21
CA ASP A 79 4.41 -16.78 -9.34
C ASP A 79 4.34 -17.88 -8.28
N SER A 80 5.47 -18.27 -7.68
CA SER A 80 5.53 -19.24 -6.58
C SER A 80 4.74 -18.82 -5.32
N TYR A 81 4.46 -17.52 -5.16
CA TYR A 81 3.64 -17.02 -4.05
C TYR A 81 2.14 -17.21 -4.27
N ILE A 82 1.68 -17.34 -5.53
CA ILE A 82 0.24 -17.41 -5.88
C ILE A 82 -0.49 -18.51 -5.11
N PRO A 83 0.01 -19.76 -4.97
CA PRO A 83 -0.73 -20.81 -4.28
C PRO A 83 -1.00 -20.52 -2.79
N GLY A 84 -0.06 -19.85 -2.10
CA GLY A 84 -0.25 -19.42 -0.70
C GLY A 84 -1.30 -18.32 -0.59
N TRP A 85 -1.21 -17.31 -1.45
CA TRP A 85 -2.20 -16.24 -1.53
C TRP A 85 -3.59 -16.77 -1.84
N LYS A 86 -3.71 -17.73 -2.78
CA LYS A 86 -5.00 -18.35 -3.09
C LYS A 86 -5.65 -18.99 -1.87
N LYS A 87 -4.89 -19.73 -1.05
CA LYS A 87 -5.41 -20.33 0.18
C LYS A 87 -5.94 -19.28 1.15
N LEU A 88 -5.20 -18.16 1.30
CA LEU A 88 -5.62 -17.04 2.15
C LEU A 88 -6.92 -16.40 1.64
N VAL A 89 -6.97 -16.09 0.34
CA VAL A 89 -8.14 -15.49 -0.31
C VAL A 89 -9.36 -16.40 -0.18
N ASP A 90 -9.22 -17.68 -0.49
CA ASP A 90 -10.29 -18.68 -0.38
C ASP A 90 -10.84 -18.75 1.06
N ALA A 91 -9.96 -18.70 2.08
CA ALA A 91 -10.36 -18.73 3.49
C ALA A 91 -11.12 -17.48 3.93
N VAL A 92 -10.78 -16.30 3.39
CA VAL A 92 -11.48 -15.03 3.67
C VAL A 92 -12.82 -14.99 2.94
N HIS A 93 -12.87 -15.42 1.69
CA HIS A 93 -14.07 -15.42 0.85
C HIS A 93 -15.18 -16.34 1.39
N GLN A 94 -14.86 -17.36 2.20
CA GLN A 94 -15.87 -18.19 2.88
C GLN A 94 -16.88 -17.37 3.72
N TYR A 95 -16.51 -16.15 4.10
CA TYR A 95 -17.31 -15.27 4.96
C TYR A 95 -17.87 -14.06 4.21
N ASP A 96 -17.92 -14.09 2.88
CA ASP A 96 -18.38 -12.96 2.04
C ASP A 96 -17.65 -11.65 2.40
N THR A 97 -16.34 -11.73 2.60
CA THR A 97 -15.46 -10.61 2.90
C THR A 97 -14.54 -10.36 1.72
N LYS A 98 -14.47 -9.11 1.27
CA LYS A 98 -13.52 -8.70 0.22
C LYS A 98 -12.12 -8.58 0.78
N ILE A 99 -11.10 -8.88 -0.06
CA ILE A 99 -9.70 -8.84 0.35
C ILE A 99 -8.83 -8.14 -0.69
N LEU A 100 -8.07 -7.14 -0.24
CA LEU A 100 -7.05 -6.42 -1.01
C LEU A 100 -5.67 -6.73 -0.43
N SER A 101 -4.65 -6.74 -1.28
CA SER A 101 -3.25 -6.78 -0.84
C SER A 101 -2.66 -5.38 -0.84
N GLN A 102 -1.97 -4.97 0.25
CA GLN A 102 -1.24 -3.71 0.26
C GLN A 102 0.11 -3.87 -0.44
N LEU A 103 0.22 -3.37 -1.67
CA LEU A 103 1.46 -3.42 -2.44
C LEU A 103 2.46 -2.36 -1.97
N PHE A 104 3.71 -2.77 -1.84
CA PHE A 104 4.74 -1.95 -1.24
C PHE A 104 6.13 -2.18 -1.86
N HIS A 105 6.85 -1.09 -2.10
CA HIS A 105 8.28 -1.13 -2.41
C HIS A 105 9.05 -0.45 -1.28
N PRO A 106 9.89 -1.19 -0.52
CA PRO A 106 10.55 -0.68 0.69
C PRO A 106 11.47 0.50 0.47
N ALA A 107 12.24 0.48 -0.63
CA ALA A 107 13.20 1.52 -0.98
C ALA A 107 14.20 1.80 0.17
N TYR A 108 14.36 3.05 0.58
CA TYR A 108 15.27 3.47 1.67
C TYR A 108 14.88 2.95 3.06
N MET A 109 13.72 2.34 3.20
CA MET A 109 13.27 1.72 4.44
C MET A 109 13.66 0.23 4.55
N ALA A 110 14.19 -0.35 3.48
CA ALA A 110 14.59 -1.74 3.47
C ALA A 110 15.68 -2.04 4.50
N PHE A 111 15.67 -3.27 4.97
CA PHE A 111 16.74 -3.79 5.83
C PHE A 111 18.00 -4.03 4.97
N PRO A 112 19.14 -3.43 5.30
CA PRO A 112 20.39 -3.66 4.56
C PRO A 112 20.97 -5.03 4.94
N LEU A 113 20.49 -6.09 4.28
CA LEU A 113 21.03 -7.44 4.45
C LEU A 113 22.38 -7.57 3.71
N PRO A 114 23.25 -8.51 4.10
CA PRO A 114 24.47 -8.80 3.35
C PRO A 114 24.14 -9.11 1.88
N GLY A 115 24.77 -8.39 0.95
CA GLY A 115 24.53 -8.52 -0.48
C GLY A 115 23.39 -7.64 -1.05
N THR A 116 22.62 -6.97 -0.21
CA THR A 116 21.64 -5.98 -0.69
C THR A 116 22.36 -4.82 -1.37
N PRO A 117 21.97 -4.42 -2.60
CA PRO A 117 22.50 -3.23 -3.25
C PRO A 117 22.25 -1.97 -2.42
N GLN A 118 22.93 -0.87 -2.76
CA GLN A 118 22.63 0.42 -2.14
C GLN A 118 21.14 0.74 -2.25
N LEU A 119 20.54 1.11 -1.12
CA LEU A 119 19.13 1.47 -1.05
C LEU A 119 18.80 2.61 -2.01
N ILE A 120 17.62 2.57 -2.61
CA ILE A 120 17.14 3.61 -3.51
C ILE A 120 16.13 4.52 -2.81
N ALA A 121 16.05 5.76 -3.27
CA ALA A 121 15.12 6.78 -2.80
C ALA A 121 14.75 7.71 -3.96
N PRO A 122 13.82 8.65 -3.79
CA PRO A 122 13.61 9.71 -4.77
C PRO A 122 14.87 10.52 -5.05
N SER A 123 15.64 10.81 -4.01
CA SER A 123 16.88 11.60 -4.04
C SER A 123 17.91 10.99 -3.09
N ASN A 124 19.13 11.52 -3.06
CA ASN A 124 20.17 11.09 -2.12
C ASN A 124 19.87 11.57 -0.67
N VAL A 125 18.59 11.64 -0.31
CA VAL A 125 18.09 12.08 0.99
C VAL A 125 17.11 11.03 1.49
N GLY A 126 17.27 10.65 2.74
CA GLY A 126 16.35 9.75 3.43
C GLY A 126 16.01 10.28 4.82
N PRO A 127 15.03 9.71 5.49
CA PRO A 127 14.69 10.07 6.86
C PRO A 127 15.88 9.77 7.79
N TYR A 128 15.95 10.47 8.93
CA TYR A 128 17.02 10.28 9.92
C TYR A 128 17.11 8.85 10.48
N TYR A 129 16.04 8.08 10.38
CA TYR A 129 15.98 6.68 10.77
C TYR A 129 16.32 5.69 9.64
N ALA A 130 16.69 6.18 8.45
CA ALA A 130 17.15 5.31 7.38
C ALA A 130 18.40 4.55 7.83
N LYS A 131 18.40 3.24 7.61
CA LYS A 131 19.45 2.33 8.09
C LYS A 131 20.75 2.43 7.30
N ALA A 132 20.68 3.00 6.09
CA ALA A 132 21.81 3.28 5.22
C ALA A 132 21.49 4.48 4.33
N ALA A 133 22.54 5.20 3.89
CA ALA A 133 22.39 6.32 2.97
C ALA A 133 21.89 5.83 1.60
N PRO A 134 20.70 6.26 1.14
CA PRO A 134 20.19 5.87 -0.14
C PRO A 134 20.85 6.65 -1.28
N ARG A 135 20.71 6.15 -2.51
CA ARG A 135 20.94 6.89 -3.74
C ARG A 135 19.62 7.23 -4.42
N ALA A 136 19.63 8.23 -5.29
CA ALA A 136 18.48 8.48 -6.16
C ALA A 136 18.26 7.27 -7.10
N ALA A 137 16.99 6.85 -7.24
CA ALA A 137 16.59 5.89 -8.27
C ALA A 137 16.74 6.52 -9.66
N THR A 138 17.18 5.74 -10.64
CA THR A 138 17.20 6.18 -12.04
C THR A 138 15.80 6.07 -12.65
N VAL A 139 15.55 6.77 -13.75
CA VAL A 139 14.26 6.70 -14.47
C VAL A 139 13.98 5.30 -14.98
N GLU A 140 15.02 4.60 -15.47
CA GLU A 140 14.93 3.21 -15.93
C GLU A 140 14.51 2.26 -14.79
N GLU A 141 15.05 2.46 -13.58
CA GLU A 141 14.64 1.70 -12.39
C GLU A 141 13.17 1.97 -12.05
N LEU A 142 12.72 3.22 -12.14
CA LEU A 142 11.32 3.58 -11.88
C LEU A 142 10.37 2.87 -12.85
N HIS A 143 10.70 2.81 -14.14
CA HIS A 143 9.91 2.08 -15.12
C HIS A 143 9.87 0.57 -14.85
N VAL A 144 10.96 -0.02 -14.34
CA VAL A 144 10.95 -1.43 -13.90
C VAL A 144 10.01 -1.61 -12.71
N ILE A 145 10.09 -0.72 -11.73
CA ILE A 145 9.26 -0.78 -10.52
C ILE A 145 7.77 -0.61 -10.85
N VAL A 146 7.41 0.29 -11.75
CA VAL A 146 6.01 0.43 -12.23
C VAL A 146 5.47 -0.90 -12.74
N ARG A 147 6.24 -1.62 -13.59
CA ARG A 147 5.84 -2.94 -14.08
C ARG A 147 5.73 -3.97 -12.95
N GLN A 148 6.65 -3.96 -11.98
CA GLN A 148 6.61 -4.86 -10.83
C GLN A 148 5.33 -4.70 -9.99
N PHE A 149 4.84 -3.47 -9.81
CA PHE A 149 3.54 -3.24 -9.16
C PHE A 149 2.39 -3.83 -9.96
N GLY A 150 2.35 -3.62 -11.29
CA GLY A 150 1.35 -4.21 -12.16
C GLY A 150 1.36 -5.74 -12.13
N GLU A 151 2.54 -6.35 -12.25
CA GLU A 151 2.72 -7.81 -12.19
C GLU A 151 2.31 -8.38 -10.82
N ALA A 152 2.66 -7.71 -9.73
CA ALA A 152 2.26 -8.08 -8.37
C ALA A 152 0.73 -8.06 -8.21
N ALA A 153 0.08 -6.98 -8.68
CA ALA A 153 -1.38 -6.87 -8.67
C ALA A 153 -2.04 -7.99 -9.49
N HIS A 154 -1.49 -8.30 -10.67
CA HIS A 154 -2.02 -9.37 -11.52
C HIS A 154 -1.87 -10.75 -10.87
N ARG A 155 -0.74 -11.05 -10.21
CA ARG A 155 -0.58 -12.29 -9.43
C ARG A 155 -1.59 -12.41 -8.31
N PHE A 156 -1.87 -11.30 -7.61
CA PHE A 156 -2.91 -11.30 -6.57
C PHE A 156 -4.31 -11.52 -7.15
N GLN A 157 -4.61 -10.94 -8.30
CA GLN A 157 -5.85 -11.23 -9.05
C GLN A 157 -5.94 -12.71 -9.45
N GLN A 158 -4.85 -13.33 -9.93
CA GLN A 158 -4.80 -14.76 -10.25
C GLN A 158 -5.02 -15.65 -9.02
N ALA A 159 -4.63 -15.18 -7.83
CA ALA A 159 -4.94 -15.84 -6.57
C ALA A 159 -6.42 -15.69 -6.15
N GLY A 160 -7.21 -14.90 -6.88
CA GLY A 160 -8.63 -14.65 -6.60
C GLY A 160 -8.89 -13.39 -5.75
N GLY A 161 -7.89 -12.53 -5.51
CA GLY A 161 -8.02 -11.28 -4.79
C GLY A 161 -8.96 -10.28 -5.46
N ASP A 162 -9.60 -9.44 -4.68
CA ASP A 162 -10.62 -8.50 -5.15
C ASP A 162 -10.04 -7.15 -5.61
N GLY A 163 -8.82 -6.82 -5.20
CA GLY A 163 -8.16 -5.56 -5.51
C GLY A 163 -6.82 -5.41 -4.81
N VAL A 164 -6.21 -4.26 -4.94
CA VAL A 164 -4.97 -3.90 -4.24
C VAL A 164 -5.06 -2.53 -3.60
N GLU A 165 -4.34 -2.33 -2.50
CA GLU A 165 -4.04 -1.01 -1.95
C GLU A 165 -2.60 -0.65 -2.32
N ILE A 166 -2.40 0.53 -2.90
CA ILE A 166 -1.09 1.08 -3.21
C ILE A 166 -0.64 1.95 -2.03
N GLN A 167 0.45 1.55 -1.37
CA GLN A 167 0.97 2.29 -0.21
C GLN A 167 1.72 3.56 -0.64
N CYS A 168 1.12 4.72 -0.37
CA CYS A 168 1.68 6.06 -0.67
C CYS A 168 1.65 6.99 0.56
N ALA A 169 1.32 6.46 1.75
CA ALA A 169 1.23 7.25 2.98
C ALA A 169 2.55 7.32 3.76
N HIS A 170 2.63 8.27 4.71
CA HIS A 170 3.65 8.39 5.76
C HIS A 170 5.06 8.70 5.26
N ALA A 171 5.23 9.18 4.03
CA ALA A 171 6.54 9.23 3.39
C ALA A 171 7.28 7.87 3.46
N HIS A 172 6.53 6.75 3.55
CA HIS A 172 7.07 5.40 3.66
C HIS A 172 7.24 4.75 2.28
N GLY A 173 8.32 3.97 2.17
CA GLY A 173 8.66 3.29 0.94
C GLY A 173 8.91 4.24 -0.23
N LEU A 174 8.89 3.69 -1.42
CA LEU A 174 9.25 4.46 -2.60
C LEU A 174 8.19 5.51 -2.94
N LEU A 175 6.93 5.12 -3.09
CA LEU A 175 5.87 6.02 -3.58
C LEU A 175 5.58 7.16 -2.59
N GLY A 176 5.47 6.85 -1.29
CA GLY A 176 5.33 7.89 -0.27
C GLY A 176 6.52 8.85 -0.22
N GLY A 177 7.73 8.30 -0.42
CA GLY A 177 8.95 9.10 -0.53
C GLY A 177 8.98 10.02 -1.74
N PHE A 178 8.44 9.55 -2.89
CA PHE A 178 8.32 10.39 -4.10
C PHE A 178 7.32 11.52 -3.93
N LEU A 179 6.20 11.29 -3.24
CA LEU A 179 5.15 12.28 -3.08
C LEU A 179 5.58 13.43 -2.14
N THR A 180 6.30 13.12 -1.05
CA THR A 180 6.70 14.14 -0.08
C THR A 180 7.81 15.07 -0.59
N PRO A 181 7.69 16.39 -0.45
CA PRO A 181 8.77 17.32 -0.76
C PRO A 181 9.95 17.22 0.21
N LEU A 182 9.77 16.55 1.36
CA LEU A 182 10.84 16.37 2.34
C LEU A 182 11.99 15.51 1.78
N TYR A 183 11.68 14.46 1.02
CA TYR A 183 12.67 13.52 0.48
C TYR A 183 12.82 13.59 -1.04
N ASN A 184 11.82 14.09 -1.77
CA ASN A 184 11.92 14.25 -3.21
C ASN A 184 12.50 15.64 -3.57
N LYS A 185 13.80 15.66 -3.89
CA LYS A 185 14.54 16.85 -4.33
C LYS A 185 14.93 16.75 -5.81
N ARG A 186 14.22 15.91 -6.60
CA ARG A 186 14.48 15.72 -8.03
C ARG A 186 14.12 16.97 -8.82
N THR A 187 14.80 17.12 -9.95
CA THR A 187 14.58 18.22 -10.91
C THR A 187 14.13 17.72 -12.30
N ASP A 188 13.95 16.40 -12.42
CA ASP A 188 13.37 15.76 -13.60
C ASP A 188 11.84 15.66 -13.47
N GLU A 189 11.20 14.92 -14.39
CA GLU A 189 9.74 14.77 -14.48
C GLU A 189 9.09 14.10 -13.27
N TYR A 190 9.87 13.45 -12.40
CA TYR A 190 9.41 12.80 -11.15
C TYR A 190 9.62 13.67 -9.91
N GLY A 191 9.96 14.96 -10.07
CA GLY A 191 10.24 15.89 -8.97
C GLY A 191 9.62 17.27 -9.18
N GLY A 192 10.16 18.27 -8.49
CA GLY A 192 9.70 19.64 -8.60
C GLY A 192 8.34 19.88 -7.92
N ASP A 193 7.30 20.17 -8.69
CA ASP A 193 5.97 20.44 -8.16
C ASP A 193 5.21 19.16 -7.75
N ILE A 194 4.01 19.33 -7.21
CA ILE A 194 3.19 18.21 -6.73
C ILE A 194 2.81 17.22 -7.85
N ASN A 195 2.70 17.68 -9.10
CA ASN A 195 2.36 16.82 -10.23
C ASN A 195 3.54 15.91 -10.59
N GLY A 196 4.76 16.46 -10.63
CA GLY A 196 5.97 15.66 -10.84
C GLY A 196 6.16 14.65 -9.71
N ARG A 197 5.97 15.06 -8.44
CA ARG A 197 6.09 14.14 -7.30
C ARG A 197 5.02 13.06 -7.28
N LEU A 198 3.81 13.31 -7.79
CA LEU A 198 2.72 12.34 -7.88
C LEU A 198 2.85 11.38 -9.08
N ARG A 199 3.61 11.74 -10.10
CA ARG A 199 3.72 11.03 -11.40
C ARG A 199 3.94 9.53 -11.23
N LEU A 200 4.92 9.12 -10.43
CA LEU A 200 5.23 7.69 -10.25
C LEU A 200 4.02 6.90 -9.72
N THR A 201 3.27 7.47 -8.79
CA THR A 201 2.05 6.83 -8.25
C THR A 201 0.98 6.70 -9.33
N LEU A 202 0.80 7.71 -10.19
CA LEU A 202 -0.16 7.67 -11.28
C LEU A 202 0.23 6.61 -12.34
N GLU A 203 1.50 6.48 -12.67
CA GLU A 203 2.01 5.44 -13.58
C GLU A 203 1.79 4.03 -13.02
N VAL A 204 1.98 3.84 -11.71
CA VAL A 204 1.65 2.56 -11.04
C VAL A 204 0.16 2.25 -11.13
N ILE A 205 -0.72 3.23 -10.88
CA ILE A 205 -2.18 3.05 -10.99
C ILE A 205 -2.57 2.65 -12.42
N GLU A 206 -2.03 3.35 -13.41
CA GLU A 206 -2.27 3.07 -14.82
C GLU A 206 -1.84 1.64 -15.20
N GLU A 207 -0.63 1.21 -14.77
CA GLU A 207 -0.12 -0.13 -15.08
C GLU A 207 -0.95 -1.22 -14.36
N VAL A 208 -1.34 -1.02 -13.10
CA VAL A 208 -2.25 -1.94 -12.38
C VAL A 208 -3.59 -2.04 -13.11
N ARG A 209 -4.19 -0.92 -13.49
CA ARG A 209 -5.47 -0.90 -14.22
C ARG A 209 -5.37 -1.59 -15.58
N LYS A 210 -4.30 -1.36 -16.31
CA LYS A 210 -4.00 -2.01 -17.60
C LYS A 210 -3.89 -3.54 -17.46
N MET A 211 -3.23 -4.04 -16.41
CA MET A 211 -3.01 -5.47 -16.21
C MET A 211 -4.21 -6.20 -15.61
N CYS A 212 -4.95 -5.55 -14.72
CA CYS A 212 -6.02 -6.19 -13.95
C CYS A 212 -7.43 -5.84 -14.42
N GLY A 213 -7.60 -4.81 -15.25
CA GLY A 213 -8.90 -4.39 -15.79
C GLY A 213 -9.75 -3.60 -14.79
N GLU A 214 -10.98 -3.26 -15.23
CA GLU A 214 -11.88 -2.31 -14.57
C GLU A 214 -12.66 -2.89 -13.37
N ASP A 215 -12.67 -4.21 -13.20
CA ASP A 215 -13.43 -4.88 -12.13
C ASP A 215 -12.58 -5.10 -10.87
N PHE A 216 -11.28 -4.86 -10.97
CA PHE A 216 -10.32 -5.00 -9.88
C PHE A 216 -10.23 -3.69 -9.10
N ILE A 217 -10.46 -3.72 -7.78
CA ILE A 217 -10.43 -2.53 -6.94
C ILE A 217 -9.01 -1.99 -6.83
N ILE A 218 -8.84 -0.70 -7.06
CA ILE A 218 -7.62 0.02 -6.77
C ILE A 218 -7.89 0.99 -5.62
N ASP A 219 -7.27 0.72 -4.49
CA ASP A 219 -7.18 1.61 -3.33
C ASP A 219 -5.83 2.31 -3.30
N VAL A 220 -5.78 3.54 -2.83
CA VAL A 220 -4.51 4.25 -2.56
C VAL A 220 -4.52 4.77 -1.13
N ARG A 221 -3.55 4.32 -0.36
CA ARG A 221 -3.36 4.82 1.00
C ARG A 221 -2.49 6.07 0.98
N ILE A 222 -3.01 7.17 1.52
CA ILE A 222 -2.34 8.47 1.61
C ILE A 222 -2.32 9.01 3.05
N SER A 223 -1.42 9.93 3.37
CA SER A 223 -1.52 10.75 4.57
C SER A 223 -2.52 11.90 4.34
N GLY A 224 -3.24 12.31 5.36
CA GLY A 224 -4.09 13.51 5.28
C GLY A 224 -3.30 14.81 5.36
N ASP A 225 -2.20 14.79 6.13
CA ASP A 225 -1.26 15.90 6.37
C ASP A 225 0.02 15.28 6.91
N GLU A 226 1.20 15.87 6.67
CA GLU A 226 2.47 15.38 7.23
C GLU A 226 2.83 16.07 8.55
N TYR A 227 2.17 17.17 8.89
CA TYR A 227 2.42 17.97 10.12
C TYR A 227 3.90 18.27 10.36
N SER A 228 4.64 18.48 9.28
CA SER A 228 6.07 18.77 9.28
C SER A 228 6.36 20.00 8.44
N ASP A 229 7.25 20.86 8.89
CA ASP A 229 7.66 22.06 8.16
C ASP A 229 8.22 21.66 6.78
N GLY A 230 7.64 22.21 5.73
CA GLY A 230 7.98 21.91 4.35
C GLY A 230 7.49 20.55 3.84
N GLY A 231 6.66 19.85 4.62
CA GLY A 231 5.98 18.62 4.21
C GLY A 231 4.68 18.88 3.44
N LEU A 232 3.96 17.80 3.12
CA LEU A 232 2.63 17.86 2.48
C LEU A 232 1.58 18.39 3.45
N THR A 233 0.78 19.34 2.99
CA THR A 233 -0.32 19.93 3.73
C THR A 233 -1.66 19.29 3.36
N LEU A 234 -2.69 19.53 4.18
CA LEU A 234 -4.06 19.12 3.86
C LEU A 234 -4.50 19.60 2.46
N ASN A 235 -4.15 20.83 2.06
CA ASN A 235 -4.51 21.35 0.74
C ASN A 235 -3.81 20.60 -0.39
N ASP A 236 -2.54 20.21 -0.20
CA ASP A 236 -1.84 19.34 -1.14
C ASP A 236 -2.55 17.99 -1.28
N MET A 237 -2.97 17.41 -0.15
CA MET A 237 -3.61 16.09 -0.15
C MET A 237 -5.03 16.11 -0.70
N ILE A 238 -5.77 17.22 -0.56
CA ILE A 238 -7.04 17.45 -1.28
C ILE A 238 -6.78 17.47 -2.79
N TYR A 239 -5.71 18.13 -3.23
CA TYR A 239 -5.34 18.14 -4.65
C TYR A 239 -4.97 16.73 -5.14
N VAL A 240 -4.09 16.02 -4.41
CA VAL A 240 -3.69 14.64 -4.72
C VAL A 240 -4.91 13.72 -4.83
N SER A 241 -5.84 13.76 -3.86
CA SER A 241 -7.05 12.94 -3.88
C SER A 241 -7.88 13.15 -5.15
N LYS A 242 -8.02 14.39 -5.60
CA LYS A 242 -8.71 14.71 -6.86
C LYS A 242 -7.99 14.17 -8.10
N GLN A 243 -6.65 14.11 -8.10
CA GLN A 243 -5.91 13.50 -9.21
C GLN A 243 -6.03 11.97 -9.18
N LEU A 244 -6.00 11.35 -8.00
CA LEU A 244 -6.22 9.91 -7.84
C LEU A 244 -7.63 9.49 -8.30
N GLU A 245 -8.67 10.26 -7.94
CA GLU A 245 -10.04 10.06 -8.44
C GLU A 245 -10.09 10.10 -9.97
N LYS A 246 -9.46 11.12 -10.60
CA LYS A 246 -9.38 11.23 -12.06
C LYS A 246 -8.61 10.08 -12.71
N ALA A 247 -7.64 9.50 -12.03
CA ALA A 247 -6.89 8.33 -12.48
C ALA A 247 -7.65 7.02 -12.34
N GLY A 248 -8.91 7.05 -11.83
CA GLY A 248 -9.76 5.87 -11.71
C GLY A 248 -9.50 5.04 -10.46
N VAL A 249 -9.01 5.65 -9.38
CA VAL A 249 -8.93 5.02 -8.06
C VAL A 249 -10.33 4.85 -7.50
N ASP A 250 -10.65 3.66 -7.01
CA ASP A 250 -11.99 3.29 -6.53
C ASP A 250 -12.20 3.62 -5.06
N PHE A 251 -11.12 3.68 -4.28
CA PHE A 251 -11.13 3.92 -2.84
C PHE A 251 -9.87 4.69 -2.41
N ILE A 252 -10.00 5.62 -1.47
CA ILE A 252 -8.88 6.37 -0.89
C ILE A 252 -8.87 6.12 0.61
N HIS A 253 -7.80 5.47 1.09
CA HIS A 253 -7.58 5.22 2.51
C HIS A 253 -6.73 6.34 3.11
N VAL A 254 -7.33 7.23 3.88
CA VAL A 254 -6.61 8.32 4.57
C VAL A 254 -6.05 7.80 5.88
N SER A 255 -4.73 7.79 5.99
CA SER A 255 -4.04 7.39 7.23
C SER A 255 -3.77 8.59 8.12
N VAL A 256 -3.90 8.37 9.43
CA VAL A 256 -3.62 9.36 10.48
C VAL A 256 -2.47 8.93 11.40
N SER A 257 -1.75 7.87 11.05
CA SER A 257 -0.83 7.14 11.94
C SER A 257 0.27 8.02 12.55
N TYR A 258 0.80 9.00 11.84
CA TYR A 258 1.77 9.94 12.39
C TYR A 258 1.14 11.19 12.98
N THR A 259 -0.08 11.50 12.64
CA THR A 259 -0.84 12.66 13.12
C THR A 259 -1.08 12.60 14.62
N HIS A 260 -1.10 11.40 15.22
CA HIS A 260 -1.50 11.17 16.61
C HIS A 260 -0.43 10.56 17.51
N LEU A 261 0.80 10.37 17.02
CA LEU A 261 1.89 9.80 17.82
C LEU A 261 2.27 10.65 19.05
N THR A 262 1.94 11.92 19.02
CA THR A 262 2.18 12.86 20.14
C THR A 262 0.90 13.31 20.84
N LEU A 263 -0.25 12.85 20.36
CA LEU A 263 -1.52 13.21 20.95
C LEU A 263 -1.93 12.28 22.08
N PRO A 264 -2.86 12.69 22.85
CA PRO A 264 -3.30 12.20 24.15
C PRO A 264 -3.74 10.75 24.20
N THR A 265 -3.40 9.93 23.22
CA THR A 265 -3.42 8.48 23.36
C THR A 265 -2.67 8.05 24.62
N ILE A 266 -1.66 8.81 25.00
CA ILE A 266 -0.93 8.66 26.27
C ILE A 266 -1.79 9.09 27.47
N LEU A 267 -2.81 9.90 27.29
CA LEU A 267 -3.70 10.41 28.33
C LEU A 267 -4.99 9.59 28.46
N LEU A 268 -5.26 8.67 27.53
CA LEU A 268 -6.48 7.87 27.50
C LEU A 268 -6.24 6.39 27.77
N VAL A 269 -5.00 6.00 28.07
CA VAL A 269 -4.66 4.61 28.46
C VAL A 269 -4.44 4.53 29.95
#